data_b2ea759134fafce1e4e3bfe7d10254bf
#
_entry.id   b2ea759134fafce1e4e3bfe7d10254bf
#
_cell.length_a   1.000
_cell.length_b   1.000
_cell.length_c   1.000
_cell.angle_alpha   90.00
_cell.angle_beta   90.00
_cell.angle_gamma   90.00
#
_symmetry.space_group_name_H-M   'P 1'
#
loop_
_entity.id
_entity.type
_entity.pdbx_description
1 polymer ?
#
loop_
_entity_poly.entity_id
_entity_poly.type
_entity_poly.pdbx_seq_one_letter_code
_entity_poly.pdbx_strand_id
1 'polypeptide(L)'
;YNVGTKMLITWLKYIQNFDLLTLMFQKEVAERIVAKPGSKNYGRLSILTNWLTESSKLFDIPSEAFIPRPKVKSSVIQLKPLSKPLYDVSFESLEKITHLAFSQKRKMLKTSLKEINGEKILEDLNISPYLRPENLSVIDFCKIAKKSTQFKN
;
A
#
# COMPACT_ATOMS: atom_id res chain seq x y z
N TYR A 1 3.82 14.87 9.55
CA TYR A 1 3.98 13.48 9.11
C TYR A 1 2.84 12.98 8.25
N ASN A 2 1.62 13.41 8.50
CA ASN A 2 0.50 13.18 7.58
C ASN A 2 0.75 13.84 6.22
N VAL A 3 1.52 14.92 6.18
CA VAL A 3 1.91 15.63 4.94
C VAL A 3 2.80 14.74 4.05
N GLY A 4 3.82 14.08 4.63
CA GLY A 4 4.72 13.21 3.88
C GLY A 4 4.01 12.04 3.20
N THR A 5 3.08 11.39 3.91
CA THR A 5 2.27 10.30 3.36
C THR A 5 1.35 10.78 2.23
N LYS A 6 0.72 11.94 2.39
CA LYS A 6 -0.13 12.54 1.34
C LYS A 6 0.69 12.91 0.09
N MET A 7 1.87 13.47 0.30
CA MET A 7 2.80 13.78 -0.80
C MET A 7 3.22 12.53 -1.54
N LEU A 8 3.57 11.45 -0.81
CA LEU A 8 3.92 10.18 -1.44
C LEU A 8 2.79 9.65 -2.31
N ILE A 9 1.55 9.63 -1.81
CA ILE A 9 0.39 9.18 -2.60
C ILE A 9 0.21 10.03 -3.86
N THR A 10 0.40 11.35 -3.77
CA THR A 10 0.36 12.24 -4.92
C THR A 10 1.45 11.90 -5.93
N TRP A 11 2.70 11.70 -5.47
CA TRP A 11 3.80 11.33 -6.35
C TRP A 11 3.60 9.97 -7.01
N LEU A 12 3.01 9.01 -6.30
CA LEU A 12 2.69 7.70 -6.88
C LEU A 12 1.72 7.81 -8.06
N LYS A 13 0.78 8.75 -8.03
CA LYS A 13 -0.12 9.01 -9.18
C LYS A 13 0.62 9.47 -10.43
N TYR A 14 1.76 10.13 -10.25
CA TYR A 14 2.60 10.66 -11.33
C TYR A 14 3.97 9.98 -11.39
N ILE A 15 4.04 8.74 -10.91
CA ILE A 15 5.32 8.02 -10.72
C ILE A 15 6.16 7.90 -12.00
N GLN A 16 5.51 7.85 -13.16
CA GLN A 16 6.18 7.75 -14.46
C GLN A 16 7.01 9.00 -14.81
N ASN A 17 6.83 10.10 -14.11
CA ASN A 17 7.62 11.32 -14.27
C ASN A 17 8.95 11.30 -13.51
N PHE A 18 9.23 10.23 -12.77
CA PHE A 18 10.43 10.08 -11.96
C PHE A 18 11.25 8.88 -12.43
N ASP A 19 12.56 9.02 -12.46
CA ASP A 19 13.48 7.90 -12.70
C ASP A 19 13.74 7.14 -11.40
N LEU A 20 13.80 7.86 -10.29
CA LEU A 20 14.10 7.32 -8.97
C LEU A 20 13.62 8.28 -7.91
N LEU A 21 13.04 7.77 -6.83
CA LEU A 21 12.74 8.54 -5.63
C LEU A 21 13.58 8.01 -4.47
N THR A 22 14.34 8.90 -3.84
CA THR A 22 15.04 8.62 -2.58
C THR A 22 14.46 9.54 -1.53
N LEU A 23 13.82 8.97 -0.53
CA LEU A 23 13.00 9.71 0.42
C LEU A 23 13.33 9.32 1.84
N MET A 24 13.19 10.29 2.75
CA MET A 24 13.35 10.07 4.18
C MET A 24 12.01 10.22 4.90
N PHE A 25 11.70 9.24 5.75
CA PHE A 25 10.51 9.24 6.62
C PHE A 25 10.89 8.85 8.04
N GLN A 26 9.97 9.04 8.99
CA GLN A 26 10.07 8.34 10.26
C GLN A 26 10.20 6.85 9.99
N LYS A 27 10.99 6.15 10.81
CA LYS A 27 11.27 4.72 10.63
C LYS A 27 10.00 3.89 10.47
N GLU A 28 9.00 4.11 11.33
CA GLU A 28 7.73 3.37 11.26
C GLU A 28 7.00 3.58 9.93
N VAL A 29 6.97 4.81 9.44
CA VAL A 29 6.33 5.13 8.15
C VAL A 29 7.10 4.50 6.99
N ALA A 30 8.42 4.59 6.99
CA ALA A 30 9.28 3.96 5.99
C ALA A 30 9.06 2.44 5.94
N GLU A 31 8.99 1.79 7.08
CA GLU A 31 8.74 0.35 7.19
C GLU A 31 7.36 -0.05 6.66
N ARG A 32 6.34 0.79 6.82
CA ARG A 32 5.02 0.59 6.23
C ARG A 32 5.05 0.71 4.71
N ILE A 33 5.81 1.65 4.17
CA ILE A 33 5.91 1.86 2.73
C ILE A 33 6.53 0.66 2.03
N VAL A 34 7.62 0.10 2.58
CA VAL A 34 8.38 -1.00 1.97
C VAL A 34 7.94 -2.39 2.44
N ALA A 35 6.94 -2.49 3.30
CA ALA A 35 6.48 -3.76 3.88
C ALA A 35 6.01 -4.76 2.82
N LYS A 36 6.19 -6.05 3.11
CA LYS A 36 5.76 -7.17 2.25
C LYS A 36 4.54 -7.88 2.86
N PRO A 37 3.76 -8.62 2.05
CA PRO A 37 2.61 -9.38 2.54
C PRO A 37 2.96 -10.26 3.75
N GLY A 38 2.04 -10.34 4.70
CA GLY A 38 2.22 -11.11 5.93
C GLY A 38 2.99 -10.41 7.04
N SER A 39 3.68 -9.30 6.75
CA SER A 39 4.39 -8.54 7.78
C SER A 39 3.46 -7.63 8.59
N LYS A 40 3.88 -7.31 9.82
CA LYS A 40 3.11 -6.45 10.75
C LYS A 40 2.77 -5.09 10.15
N ASN A 41 3.69 -4.53 9.36
CA ASN A 41 3.59 -3.18 8.81
C ASN A 41 2.92 -3.13 7.43
N TYR A 42 2.56 -4.28 6.87
CA TYR A 42 1.89 -4.36 5.58
C TYR A 42 0.52 -3.70 5.62
N GLY A 43 0.25 -2.85 4.66
CA GLY A 43 -1.00 -2.12 4.60
C GLY A 43 -1.19 -1.33 3.31
N ARG A 44 -2.08 -0.36 3.36
CA ARG A 44 -2.46 0.47 2.21
C ARG A 44 -1.27 1.10 1.49
N LEU A 45 -0.34 1.72 2.23
CA LEU A 45 0.84 2.36 1.64
C LEU A 45 1.74 1.37 0.91
N SER A 46 2.00 0.21 1.52
CA SER A 46 2.84 -0.81 0.91
C SER A 46 2.24 -1.36 -0.37
N ILE A 47 0.93 -1.55 -0.43
CA ILE A 47 0.24 -2.06 -1.61
C ILE A 47 0.35 -1.06 -2.76
N LEU A 48 0.01 0.22 -2.55
CA LEU A 48 0.09 1.25 -3.57
C LEU A 48 1.53 1.44 -4.07
N THR A 49 2.49 1.46 -3.17
CA THR A 49 3.91 1.63 -3.49
C THR A 49 4.45 0.44 -4.29
N ASN A 50 4.20 -0.79 -3.83
CA ASN A 50 4.72 -1.99 -4.48
C ASN A 50 3.96 -2.35 -5.78
N TRP A 51 2.78 -1.82 -5.98
CA TRP A 51 2.08 -1.92 -7.25
C TRP A 51 2.77 -1.12 -8.37
N LEU A 52 3.38 0.01 -8.03
CA LEU A 52 3.94 0.97 -8.99
C LEU A 52 5.47 1.03 -8.99
N THR A 53 6.12 0.54 -7.94
CA THR A 53 7.57 0.66 -7.75
C THR A 53 8.19 -0.60 -7.18
N GLU A 54 9.48 -0.76 -7.40
CA GLU A 54 10.35 -1.62 -6.62
C GLU A 54 10.88 -0.79 -5.44
N SER A 55 10.49 -1.15 -4.22
CA SER A 55 10.79 -0.40 -3.01
C SER A 55 11.81 -1.11 -2.12
N SER A 56 12.70 -0.35 -1.51
CA SER A 56 13.68 -0.86 -0.55
C SER A 56 14.02 0.19 0.51
N LYS A 57 14.32 -0.29 1.72
CA LYS A 57 14.92 0.55 2.76
C LYS A 57 16.44 0.49 2.61
N LEU A 58 17.08 1.65 2.52
CA LEU A 58 18.53 1.74 2.36
C LEU A 58 19.26 1.71 3.71
N PHE A 59 18.89 2.60 4.63
CA PHE A 59 19.49 2.70 5.97
C PHE A 59 18.62 3.50 6.94
N ASP A 60 18.91 3.34 8.23
CA ASP A 60 18.33 4.14 9.31
C ASP A 60 19.24 5.29 9.68
N ILE A 61 18.66 6.41 10.12
CA ILE A 61 19.36 7.57 10.64
C ILE A 61 18.94 7.76 12.10
N PRO A 62 19.92 7.79 13.04
CA PRO A 62 19.61 7.99 14.45
C PRO A 62 19.11 9.42 14.69
N SER A 63 18.26 9.59 15.71
CA SER A 63 17.68 10.89 16.04
C SER A 63 18.73 11.94 16.40
N GLU A 64 19.90 11.53 16.91
CA GLU A 64 21.04 12.37 17.25
C GLU A 64 21.65 13.11 16.06
N ALA A 65 21.41 12.62 14.84
CA ALA A 65 21.91 13.24 13.61
C ALA A 65 21.20 14.56 13.25
N PHE A 66 20.12 14.91 13.95
CA PHE A 66 19.28 16.07 13.62
C PHE A 66 19.29 17.13 14.72
N ILE A 67 19.17 18.41 14.30
CA ILE A 67 18.97 19.55 15.17
C ILE A 67 17.78 20.37 14.63
N PRO A 68 16.69 20.50 15.38
CA PRO A 68 16.40 19.88 16.68
C PRO A 68 16.23 18.35 16.57
N ARG A 69 16.58 17.65 17.65
CA ARG A 69 16.52 16.19 17.69
C ARG A 69 15.08 15.69 17.63
N PRO A 70 14.68 14.85 16.65
CA PRO A 70 13.36 14.24 16.61
C PRO A 70 13.22 13.16 17.70
N LYS A 71 11.97 12.81 18.04
CA LYS A 71 11.68 11.81 19.07
C LYS A 71 11.94 10.37 18.60
N VAL A 72 11.98 10.13 17.30
CA VAL A 72 12.11 8.81 16.69
C VAL A 72 13.20 8.80 15.62
N LYS A 73 13.71 7.61 15.31
CA LYS A 73 14.64 7.40 14.20
C LYS A 73 13.97 7.68 12.87
N SER A 74 14.77 8.05 11.88
CA SER A 74 14.37 8.18 10.48
C SER A 74 14.95 7.05 9.65
N SER A 75 14.35 6.78 8.51
CA SER A 75 14.87 5.82 7.54
C SER A 75 14.83 6.42 6.15
N VAL A 76 15.83 6.08 5.36
CA VAL A 76 15.90 6.44 3.93
C VAL A 76 15.43 5.24 3.13
N ILE A 77 14.48 5.47 2.25
CA ILE A 77 13.95 4.48 1.33
C ILE A 77 14.21 4.88 -0.11
N GLN A 78 14.23 3.90 -0.99
CA GLN A 78 14.36 4.11 -2.42
C GLN A 78 13.19 3.45 -3.14
N LEU A 79 12.57 4.20 -4.06
CA LEU A 79 11.46 3.75 -4.89
C LEU A 79 11.90 3.87 -6.35
N LYS A 80 12.03 2.73 -7.01
CA LYS A 80 12.33 2.66 -8.43
C LYS A 80 11.05 2.41 -9.20
N PRO A 81 10.55 3.37 -10.01
CA PRO A 81 9.34 3.18 -10.78
C PRO A 81 9.43 1.96 -11.70
N LEU A 82 8.37 1.15 -11.73
CA LEU A 82 8.23 0.09 -12.72
C LEU A 82 7.91 0.70 -14.08
N SER A 83 8.29 0.02 -15.17
CA SER A 83 7.97 0.46 -16.54
C SER A 83 6.46 0.55 -16.77
N LYS A 84 5.70 -0.32 -16.09
CA LYS A 84 4.23 -0.31 -16.01
C LYS A 84 3.79 -0.86 -14.66
N PRO A 85 2.57 -0.55 -14.17
CA PRO A 85 2.05 -1.15 -12.94
C PRO A 85 2.07 -2.67 -12.98
N LEU A 86 2.25 -3.32 -11.81
CA LEU A 86 2.23 -4.78 -11.70
C LEU A 86 0.94 -5.42 -12.24
N TYR A 87 -0.15 -4.68 -12.22
CA TYR A 87 -1.46 -5.13 -12.67
C TYR A 87 -2.25 -3.94 -13.20
N ASP A 88 -3.01 -4.15 -14.26
CA ASP A 88 -3.81 -3.11 -14.91
C ASP A 88 -5.11 -2.86 -14.13
N VAL A 89 -5.09 -1.85 -13.31
CA VAL A 89 -6.23 -1.36 -12.51
C VAL A 89 -6.05 0.14 -12.26
N SER A 90 -7.15 0.88 -12.11
CA SER A 90 -7.06 2.31 -11.82
C SER A 90 -6.56 2.56 -10.39
N PHE A 91 -5.84 3.68 -10.21
CA PHE A 91 -5.35 4.10 -8.90
C PHE A 91 -6.51 4.27 -7.90
N GLU A 92 -7.59 4.91 -8.33
CA GLU A 92 -8.77 5.19 -7.52
C GLU A 92 -9.44 3.90 -7.04
N SER A 93 -9.57 2.90 -7.90
CA SER A 93 -10.17 1.61 -7.54
C SER A 93 -9.31 0.87 -6.51
N LEU A 94 -8.00 0.81 -6.73
CA LEU A 94 -7.09 0.14 -5.78
C LEU A 94 -7.03 0.89 -4.45
N GLU A 95 -6.99 2.20 -4.47
CA GLU A 95 -7.00 3.02 -3.26
C GLU A 95 -8.27 2.79 -2.44
N LYS A 96 -9.43 2.74 -3.09
CA LYS A 96 -10.71 2.46 -2.44
C LYS A 96 -10.73 1.08 -1.76
N ILE A 97 -10.32 0.04 -2.48
CA ILE A 97 -10.31 -1.33 -1.95
C ILE A 97 -9.34 -1.46 -0.77
N THR A 98 -8.14 -0.92 -0.89
CA THR A 98 -7.17 -0.96 0.21
C THR A 98 -7.64 -0.17 1.41
N HIS A 99 -8.30 0.97 1.21
CA HIS A 99 -8.92 1.74 2.29
C HIS A 99 -9.98 0.93 3.03
N LEU A 100 -10.93 0.32 2.29
CA LEU A 100 -11.98 -0.51 2.88
C LEU A 100 -11.41 -1.70 3.65
N ALA A 101 -10.48 -2.43 3.04
CA ALA A 101 -9.89 -3.61 3.64
C ALA A 101 -9.15 -3.31 4.95
N PHE A 102 -8.36 -2.23 4.98
CA PHE A 102 -7.54 -1.88 6.14
C PHE A 102 -8.21 -0.96 7.15
N SER A 103 -9.39 -0.41 6.85
CA SER A 103 -10.19 0.34 7.85
C SER A 103 -10.57 -0.53 9.06
N GLN A 104 -10.70 -1.84 8.82
CA GLN A 104 -10.99 -2.84 9.84
C GLN A 104 -9.95 -3.97 9.81
N LYS A 105 -8.66 -3.62 9.93
CA LYS A 105 -7.53 -4.53 9.76
C LYS A 105 -7.65 -5.87 10.50
N ARG A 106 -8.26 -5.88 11.69
CA ARG A 106 -8.44 -7.10 12.50
C ARG A 106 -9.60 -7.97 12.06
N LYS A 107 -10.45 -7.51 11.14
CA LYS A 107 -11.59 -8.26 10.62
C LYS A 107 -11.20 -9.09 9.39
N MET A 108 -11.96 -10.13 9.14
CA MET A 108 -11.85 -10.92 7.91
C MET A 108 -12.32 -10.10 6.70
N LEU A 109 -11.85 -10.46 5.52
CA LEU A 109 -12.18 -9.76 4.26
C LEU A 109 -13.69 -9.70 4.00
N LYS A 110 -14.43 -10.78 4.28
CA LYS A 110 -15.89 -10.78 4.13
C LYS A 110 -16.57 -9.66 4.91
N THR A 111 -16.01 -9.26 6.05
CA THR A 111 -16.57 -8.19 6.88
C THR A 111 -16.16 -6.83 6.36
N SER A 112 -14.88 -6.65 6.07
CA SER A 112 -14.34 -5.35 5.65
C SER A 112 -14.77 -4.95 4.24
N LEU A 113 -15.07 -5.90 3.37
CA LEU A 113 -15.52 -5.66 2.00
C LEU A 113 -17.02 -5.83 1.78
N LYS A 114 -17.81 -5.91 2.85
CA LYS A 114 -19.26 -6.14 2.79
C LYS A 114 -19.99 -5.12 1.91
N GLU A 115 -19.61 -3.86 1.99
CA GLU A 115 -20.25 -2.75 1.26
C GLU A 115 -20.19 -2.90 -0.28
N ILE A 116 -19.20 -3.64 -0.78
CA ILE A 116 -18.98 -3.83 -2.21
C ILE A 116 -19.37 -5.23 -2.69
N ASN A 117 -20.19 -5.96 -1.91
CA ASN A 117 -20.50 -7.37 -2.19
C ASN A 117 -19.25 -8.25 -2.22
N GLY A 118 -18.35 -8.02 -1.26
CA GLY A 118 -17.02 -8.61 -1.22
C GLY A 118 -17.00 -10.14 -1.21
N GLU A 119 -17.97 -10.82 -0.58
CA GLU A 119 -18.04 -12.29 -0.57
C GLU A 119 -18.13 -12.85 -1.98
N LYS A 120 -18.99 -12.29 -2.82
CA LYS A 120 -19.15 -12.71 -4.23
C LYS A 120 -17.87 -12.46 -5.04
N ILE A 121 -17.26 -11.30 -4.84
CA ILE A 121 -15.99 -10.95 -5.51
C ILE A 121 -14.89 -11.94 -5.12
N LEU A 122 -14.75 -12.22 -3.83
CA LEU A 122 -13.73 -13.14 -3.31
C LEU A 122 -13.96 -14.57 -3.81
N GLU A 123 -15.21 -15.03 -3.83
CA GLU A 123 -15.60 -16.34 -4.38
C GLU A 123 -15.20 -16.45 -5.86
N ASP A 124 -15.57 -15.46 -6.68
CA ASP A 124 -15.25 -15.43 -8.10
C ASP A 124 -13.73 -15.44 -8.37
N LEU A 125 -12.94 -14.92 -7.45
CA LEU A 125 -11.47 -14.88 -7.53
C LEU A 125 -10.78 -16.06 -6.83
N ASN A 126 -11.54 -17.01 -6.25
CA ASN A 126 -11.01 -18.10 -5.45
C ASN A 126 -10.15 -17.65 -4.27
N ILE A 127 -10.52 -16.53 -3.66
CA ILE A 127 -9.87 -16.00 -2.46
C ILE A 127 -10.74 -16.30 -1.24
N SER A 128 -10.15 -16.90 -0.20
CA SER A 128 -10.92 -17.20 1.02
C SER A 128 -11.44 -15.92 1.69
N PRO A 129 -12.76 -15.83 1.94
CA PRO A 129 -13.35 -14.67 2.62
C PRO A 129 -12.97 -14.56 4.11
N TYR A 130 -12.38 -15.61 4.66
CA TYR A 130 -11.93 -15.69 6.06
C TYR A 130 -10.51 -15.15 6.27
N LEU A 131 -9.77 -14.86 5.21
CA LEU A 131 -8.46 -14.23 5.30
C LEU A 131 -8.58 -12.80 5.83
N ARG A 132 -7.48 -12.32 6.40
CA ARG A 132 -7.34 -10.89 6.77
C ARG A 132 -6.61 -10.13 5.67
N PRO A 133 -6.76 -8.80 5.61
CA PRO A 133 -6.11 -7.99 4.58
C PRO A 133 -4.60 -8.22 4.46
N GLU A 134 -3.90 -8.41 5.57
CA GLU A 134 -2.46 -8.63 5.59
C GLU A 134 -1.99 -9.91 4.91
N ASN A 135 -2.90 -10.87 4.69
CA ASN A 135 -2.59 -12.15 4.03
C ASN A 135 -2.62 -12.08 2.51
N LEU A 136 -3.13 -10.98 1.93
CA LEU A 136 -3.26 -10.83 0.49
C LEU A 136 -2.03 -10.22 -0.16
N SER A 137 -1.69 -10.71 -1.36
CA SER A 137 -0.67 -10.10 -2.21
C SER A 137 -1.17 -8.77 -2.81
N VAL A 138 -0.25 -7.99 -3.35
CA VAL A 138 -0.59 -6.77 -4.12
C VAL A 138 -1.48 -7.12 -5.32
N ILE A 139 -1.17 -8.20 -6.03
CA ILE A 139 -1.95 -8.68 -7.19
C ILE A 139 -3.38 -9.06 -6.78
N ASP A 140 -3.56 -9.71 -5.63
CA ASP A 140 -4.89 -10.05 -5.12
C ASP A 140 -5.74 -8.81 -4.90
N PHE A 141 -5.18 -7.77 -4.28
CA PHE A 141 -5.88 -6.49 -4.11
C PHE A 141 -6.24 -5.85 -5.45
N CYS A 142 -5.34 -5.91 -6.42
CA CYS A 142 -5.59 -5.39 -7.77
C CYS A 142 -6.74 -6.13 -8.45
N LYS A 143 -6.79 -7.46 -8.34
CA LYS A 143 -7.88 -8.28 -8.89
C LYS A 143 -9.22 -7.96 -8.23
N ILE A 144 -9.25 -7.80 -6.91
CA ILE A 144 -10.46 -7.40 -6.18
C ILE A 144 -10.91 -6.01 -6.65
N ALA A 145 -10.00 -5.06 -6.75
CA ALA A 145 -10.29 -3.71 -7.20
C ALA A 145 -10.88 -3.69 -8.62
N LYS A 146 -10.28 -4.42 -9.54
CA LYS A 146 -10.77 -4.53 -10.92
C LYS A 146 -12.14 -5.18 -10.99
N LYS A 147 -12.36 -6.26 -10.26
CA LYS A 147 -13.65 -6.98 -10.20
C LYS A 147 -14.74 -6.09 -9.60
N SER A 148 -14.43 -5.31 -8.58
CA SER A 148 -15.40 -4.43 -7.92
C SER A 148 -15.98 -3.37 -8.85
N THR A 149 -15.23 -2.91 -9.85
CA THR A 149 -15.72 -1.94 -10.84
C THR A 149 -16.72 -2.55 -11.80
N GLN A 150 -16.67 -3.86 -12.03
CA GLN A 150 -17.59 -4.59 -12.93
C GLN A 150 -18.97 -4.79 -12.31
N PHE A 151 -19.11 -4.76 -10.98
CA PHE A 151 -20.37 -4.90 -10.26
C PHE A 151 -21.15 -3.59 -10.09
N LYS A 152 -20.60 -2.47 -10.53
CA LYS A 152 -21.24 -1.14 -10.44
C LYS A 152 -22.12 -0.79 -11.65
N ASN A 153 -22.17 -1.65 -12.67
CA ASN A 153 -22.97 -1.45 -13.89
C ASN A 153 -24.26 -2.25 -13.83
#